data_8243fd35261a2686d6ef779b64e3d681
#
_entry.id   8243fd35261a2686d6ef779b64e3d681
#
_cell.length_a   1.000
_cell.length_b   1.000
_cell.length_c   1.000
_cell.angle_alpha   90.00
_cell.angle_beta   90.00
_cell.angle_gamma   90.00
#
_symmetry.space_group_name_H-M   'P 1'
#
loop_
_entity.id
_entity.type
_entity.pdbx_description
1 polymer ?
#
loop_
_entity_poly.entity_id
_entity_poly.type
_entity_poly.pdbx_seq_one_letter_code
_entity_poly.pdbx_strand_id
1 'polypeptide(L)'
;TGKIMQCCSAEVRTDQSTEFPSYGNLRDFDSYMDIINQDNFKQLRKNMLEGKESVECTNCYKAEQYGVESFRQNKNQTLDWMISMDEINEMTDPDGSLNQYKMRYWDNRFSNVCNLACRMCSPEYSHTIAKEEDRTFQDSYIVKAQDSDDWDQIIKKYGPFDEIFDIYFAGGEVLFQKEHWQMLDHLIHIGKTDVMIMYVTNLTKLDYNNYKLLDYLPKFRDVTFTVSMDATGDLLEYIRWGSNWDQIVKNLNALQELPNVHVRVNHV
;
A
#
# COMPACT_ATOMS: atom_id res chain seq x y z
N THR A 1 -1.15 -0.03 -12.12
CA THR A 1 -1.42 -1.00 -13.22
C THR A 1 -2.71 -1.82 -12.99
N GLY A 2 -3.21 -1.92 -11.75
CA GLY A 2 -4.43 -2.67 -11.39
C GLY A 2 -4.29 -4.19 -11.48
N LYS A 3 -3.10 -4.76 -11.66
CA LYS A 3 -2.89 -6.21 -11.63
C LYS A 3 -3.20 -6.79 -10.24
N ILE A 4 -3.93 -7.90 -10.23
CA ILE A 4 -4.24 -8.64 -9.01
C ILE A 4 -3.17 -9.69 -8.79
N MET A 5 -2.61 -9.71 -7.59
CA MET A 5 -1.61 -10.67 -7.14
C MET A 5 -1.96 -11.13 -5.72
N GLN A 6 -1.62 -12.36 -5.37
CA GLN A 6 -1.88 -12.86 -4.01
C GLN A 6 -0.92 -12.28 -2.97
N CYS A 7 0.28 -11.85 -3.38
CA CYS A 7 1.31 -11.34 -2.50
C CYS A 7 2.36 -10.56 -3.30
N CYS A 8 2.96 -9.53 -2.71
CA CYS A 8 4.05 -8.76 -3.33
C CYS A 8 5.36 -9.54 -3.51
N SER A 9 5.52 -10.68 -2.82
CA SER A 9 6.69 -11.58 -2.94
C SER A 9 6.41 -12.81 -3.81
N ALA A 10 5.24 -12.89 -4.43
CA ALA A 10 4.91 -13.98 -5.33
C ALA A 10 5.64 -13.82 -6.66
N GLU A 11 6.58 -14.69 -6.92
CA GLU A 11 7.30 -14.80 -8.19
C GLU A 11 7.22 -16.24 -8.69
N VAL A 12 6.84 -16.40 -9.93
CA VAL A 12 7.05 -17.67 -10.65
C VAL A 12 8.27 -17.47 -11.57
N ARG A 13 9.38 -18.12 -11.26
CA ARG A 13 10.54 -18.14 -12.13
C ARG A 13 10.34 -19.23 -13.17
N THR A 14 10.27 -18.82 -14.44
CA THR A 14 10.43 -19.71 -15.57
C THR A 14 11.90 -19.71 -16.01
N ASP A 15 12.34 -20.70 -16.78
CA ASP A 15 13.73 -20.81 -17.24
C ASP A 15 14.23 -19.62 -18.07
N GLN A 16 13.32 -18.71 -18.47
CA GLN A 16 13.61 -17.59 -19.36
C GLN A 16 13.14 -16.22 -18.86
N SER A 17 12.27 -16.15 -17.85
CA SER A 17 11.77 -14.88 -17.30
C SER A 17 11.32 -15.02 -15.85
N THR A 18 11.35 -13.91 -15.12
CA THR A 18 10.63 -13.79 -13.85
C THR A 18 9.25 -13.25 -14.15
N GLU A 19 8.22 -14.08 -14.02
CA GLU A 19 6.85 -13.65 -14.18
C GLU A 19 6.18 -13.49 -12.80
N PHE A 20 5.45 -12.40 -12.66
CA PHE A 20 4.57 -12.21 -11.50
C PHE A 20 3.20 -12.81 -11.86
N PRO A 21 2.72 -13.85 -11.17
CA PRO A 21 1.41 -14.40 -11.44
C PRO A 21 0.36 -13.31 -11.28
N SER A 22 -0.43 -13.12 -12.34
CA SER A 22 -1.54 -12.16 -12.33
C SER A 22 -2.86 -12.91 -12.36
N TYR A 23 -3.73 -12.58 -11.43
CA TYR A 23 -5.09 -13.12 -11.33
C TYR A 23 -6.14 -12.20 -11.97
N GLY A 24 -5.72 -11.44 -12.98
CA GLY A 24 -6.55 -10.48 -13.71
C GLY A 24 -6.26 -9.03 -13.31
N ASN A 25 -7.18 -8.17 -13.61
CA ASN A 25 -7.10 -6.74 -13.33
C ASN A 25 -8.24 -6.31 -12.40
N LEU A 26 -7.97 -5.41 -11.47
CA LEU A 26 -8.98 -4.85 -10.56
C LEU A 26 -10.21 -4.29 -11.29
N ARG A 27 -10.02 -3.81 -12.52
CA ARG A 27 -11.09 -3.22 -13.35
C ARG A 27 -12.08 -4.25 -13.90
N ASP A 28 -11.71 -5.53 -13.88
CA ASP A 28 -12.55 -6.62 -14.39
C ASP A 28 -13.62 -7.08 -13.39
N PHE A 29 -13.61 -6.52 -12.17
CA PHE A 29 -14.47 -6.94 -11.07
C PHE A 29 -15.23 -5.78 -10.44
N ASP A 30 -16.47 -6.03 -10.05
CA ASP A 30 -17.33 -5.01 -9.42
C ASP A 30 -17.14 -4.92 -7.89
N SER A 31 -16.68 -5.99 -7.26
CA SER A 31 -16.45 -6.04 -5.81
C SER A 31 -15.13 -6.72 -5.45
N TYR A 32 -14.61 -6.38 -4.27
CA TYR A 32 -13.43 -7.05 -3.73
C TYR A 32 -13.72 -8.52 -3.35
N MET A 33 -14.97 -8.84 -2.98
CA MET A 33 -15.40 -10.22 -2.75
C MET A 33 -15.24 -11.09 -3.99
N ASP A 34 -15.57 -10.56 -5.18
CA ASP A 34 -15.42 -11.31 -6.43
C ASP A 34 -13.93 -11.58 -6.73
N ILE A 35 -13.07 -10.59 -6.43
CA ILE A 35 -11.62 -10.72 -6.57
C ILE A 35 -11.08 -11.85 -5.70
N ILE A 36 -11.37 -11.81 -4.41
CA ILE A 36 -10.80 -12.76 -3.44
C ILE A 36 -11.45 -14.16 -3.49
N ASN A 37 -12.59 -14.30 -4.18
CA ASN A 37 -13.27 -15.57 -4.40
C ASN A 37 -13.06 -16.17 -5.79
N GLN A 38 -12.07 -15.69 -6.55
CA GLN A 38 -11.62 -16.39 -7.75
C GLN A 38 -11.05 -17.78 -7.40
N ASP A 39 -11.12 -18.73 -8.33
CA ASP A 39 -10.74 -20.13 -8.09
C ASP A 39 -9.30 -20.29 -7.63
N ASN A 40 -8.38 -19.49 -8.15
CA ASN A 40 -6.99 -19.49 -7.74
C ASN A 40 -6.78 -19.01 -6.28
N PHE A 41 -7.52 -18.00 -5.82
CA PHE A 41 -7.48 -17.57 -4.41
C PHE A 41 -8.13 -18.58 -3.49
N LYS A 42 -9.25 -19.20 -3.90
CA LYS A 42 -9.88 -20.30 -3.17
C LYS A 42 -8.90 -21.46 -2.98
N GLN A 43 -8.28 -21.89 -4.07
CA GLN A 43 -7.32 -23.01 -4.02
C GLN A 43 -6.11 -22.66 -3.16
N LEU A 44 -5.59 -21.43 -3.24
CA LEU A 44 -4.49 -20.97 -2.40
C LEU A 44 -4.85 -21.04 -0.91
N ARG A 45 -6.02 -20.49 -0.50
CA ARG A 45 -6.49 -20.58 0.90
C ARG A 45 -6.64 -22.01 1.37
N LYS A 46 -7.26 -22.86 0.55
CA LYS A 46 -7.42 -24.28 0.86
C LYS A 46 -6.09 -24.98 1.08
N ASN A 47 -5.11 -24.75 0.19
CA ASN A 47 -3.77 -25.29 0.35
C ASN A 47 -3.11 -24.80 1.65
N MET A 48 -3.25 -23.53 1.98
CA MET A 48 -2.67 -22.96 3.21
C MET A 48 -3.30 -23.57 4.47
N LEU A 49 -4.64 -23.73 4.51
CA LEU A 49 -5.34 -24.37 5.64
C LEU A 49 -5.01 -25.85 5.79
N GLU A 50 -4.76 -26.55 4.69
CA GLU A 50 -4.38 -27.97 4.66
C GLU A 50 -2.86 -28.20 4.84
N GLY A 51 -2.06 -27.11 5.01
CA GLY A 51 -0.60 -27.20 5.12
C GLY A 51 0.10 -27.62 3.82
N LYS A 52 -0.56 -27.48 2.67
CA LYS A 52 0.00 -27.81 1.36
C LYS A 52 0.77 -26.64 0.76
N GLU A 53 1.86 -26.94 0.09
CA GLU A 53 2.62 -25.93 -0.65
C GLU A 53 1.85 -25.43 -1.88
N SER A 54 1.99 -24.15 -2.16
CA SER A 54 1.48 -23.48 -3.35
C SER A 54 2.62 -22.86 -4.14
N VAL A 55 2.55 -22.94 -5.47
CA VAL A 55 3.62 -22.47 -6.37
C VAL A 55 3.93 -20.98 -6.18
N GLU A 56 2.91 -20.18 -5.85
CA GLU A 56 3.03 -18.76 -5.59
C GLU A 56 3.89 -18.43 -4.36
N CYS A 57 4.01 -19.36 -3.43
CA CYS A 57 4.78 -19.23 -2.19
C CYS A 57 6.19 -19.85 -2.28
N THR A 58 6.62 -20.27 -3.45
CA THR A 58 7.89 -20.99 -3.66
C THR A 58 9.11 -20.26 -3.05
N ASN A 59 9.17 -18.92 -3.16
CA ASN A 59 10.27 -18.15 -2.59
C ASN A 59 10.29 -18.21 -1.06
N CYS A 60 9.12 -18.19 -0.43
CA CYS A 60 8.99 -18.33 1.02
C CYS A 60 9.41 -19.74 1.47
N TYR A 61 8.92 -20.79 0.81
CA TYR A 61 9.31 -22.17 1.16
C TYR A 61 10.79 -22.44 0.98
N LYS A 62 11.42 -21.89 -0.08
CA LYS A 62 12.88 -21.98 -0.25
C LYS A 62 13.64 -21.33 0.90
N ALA A 63 13.24 -20.12 1.32
CA ALA A 63 13.86 -19.46 2.46
C ALA A 63 13.75 -20.33 3.73
N GLU A 64 12.57 -20.88 3.99
CA GLU A 64 12.30 -21.77 5.13
C GLU A 64 13.13 -23.06 5.10
N GLN A 65 13.31 -23.66 3.92
CA GLN A 65 14.20 -24.84 3.74
C GLN A 65 15.66 -24.54 4.08
N TYR A 66 16.12 -23.30 3.87
CA TYR A 66 17.46 -22.84 4.27
C TYR A 66 17.54 -22.34 5.71
N GLY A 67 16.47 -22.46 6.51
CA GLY A 67 16.42 -22.00 7.89
C GLY A 67 16.35 -20.48 8.02
N VAL A 68 15.96 -19.76 6.97
CA VAL A 68 15.78 -18.30 6.97
C VAL A 68 14.30 -17.99 7.13
N GLU A 69 13.99 -17.04 8.01
CA GLU A 69 12.61 -16.56 8.18
C GLU A 69 12.07 -16.02 6.87
N SER A 70 10.96 -16.57 6.41
CA SER A 70 10.32 -16.14 5.17
C SER A 70 9.39 -14.92 5.38
N PHE A 71 9.08 -14.23 4.28
CA PHE A 71 8.13 -13.13 4.31
C PHE A 71 6.75 -13.56 4.86
N ARG A 72 6.24 -14.76 4.48
CA ARG A 72 4.96 -15.26 4.99
C ARG A 72 5.02 -15.57 6.48
N GLN A 73 6.13 -16.15 7.00
CA GLN A 73 6.29 -16.40 8.44
C GLN A 73 6.32 -15.07 9.21
N ASN A 74 7.10 -14.10 8.75
CA ASN A 74 7.15 -12.77 9.35
C ASN A 74 5.77 -12.10 9.32
N LYS A 75 5.05 -12.16 8.22
CA LYS A 75 3.71 -11.58 8.14
C LYS A 75 2.70 -12.30 9.03
N ASN A 76 2.73 -13.61 9.12
CA ASN A 76 1.87 -14.35 10.04
C ASN A 76 2.11 -13.92 11.49
N GLN A 77 3.37 -13.78 11.92
CA GLN A 77 3.70 -13.32 13.28
C GLN A 77 3.29 -11.88 13.53
N THR A 78 3.47 -10.99 12.54
CA THR A 78 3.18 -9.55 12.72
C THR A 78 1.70 -9.21 12.59
N LEU A 79 0.90 -10.07 11.99
CA LEU A 79 -0.53 -9.84 11.73
C LEU A 79 -1.47 -10.81 12.48
N ASP A 80 -0.94 -11.75 13.28
CA ASP A 80 -1.73 -12.75 14.00
C ASP A 80 -2.70 -12.14 15.02
N TRP A 81 -2.38 -10.96 15.55
CA TRP A 81 -3.25 -10.21 16.46
C TRP A 81 -4.48 -9.60 15.75
N MET A 82 -4.44 -9.48 14.42
CA MET A 82 -5.54 -8.89 13.64
C MET A 82 -6.67 -9.87 13.38
N ILE A 83 -6.37 -11.17 13.29
CA ILE A 83 -7.33 -12.21 12.97
C ILE A 83 -6.92 -13.56 13.56
N SER A 84 -7.83 -14.23 14.25
CA SER A 84 -7.59 -15.56 14.81
C SER A 84 -7.79 -16.65 13.78
N MET A 85 -7.19 -17.84 14.02
CA MET A 85 -7.43 -19.02 13.18
C MET A 85 -8.90 -19.49 13.25
N ASP A 86 -9.58 -19.33 14.39
CA ASP A 86 -10.99 -19.66 14.52
C ASP A 86 -11.83 -18.77 13.60
N GLU A 87 -11.59 -17.47 13.60
CA GLU A 87 -12.27 -16.53 12.70
C GLU A 87 -11.98 -16.82 11.22
N ILE A 88 -10.74 -17.17 10.86
CA ILE A 88 -10.40 -17.58 9.48
C ILE A 88 -11.21 -18.83 9.08
N ASN A 89 -11.33 -19.80 9.97
CA ASN A 89 -12.09 -21.03 9.71
C ASN A 89 -13.59 -20.75 9.59
N GLU A 90 -14.15 -19.84 10.39
CA GLU A 90 -15.56 -19.43 10.31
C GLU A 90 -15.87 -18.67 9.02
N MET A 91 -14.93 -17.87 8.53
CA MET A 91 -15.08 -17.07 7.30
C MET A 91 -14.85 -17.89 6.03
N THR A 92 -14.22 -19.07 6.12
CA THR A 92 -13.79 -19.84 4.95
C THR A 92 -14.65 -21.10 4.77
N ASP A 93 -15.37 -21.17 3.66
CA ASP A 93 -16.16 -22.34 3.30
C ASP A 93 -15.26 -23.52 2.85
N PRO A 94 -15.78 -24.77 2.83
CA PRO A 94 -14.98 -25.96 2.48
C PRO A 94 -14.35 -25.94 1.08
N ASP A 95 -14.90 -25.15 0.15
CA ASP A 95 -14.33 -24.97 -1.20
C ASP A 95 -13.21 -23.90 -1.23
N GLY A 96 -12.93 -23.27 -0.09
CA GLY A 96 -11.95 -22.18 0.05
C GLY A 96 -12.51 -20.80 -0.25
N SER A 97 -13.80 -20.64 -0.53
CA SER A 97 -14.42 -19.32 -0.66
C SER A 97 -14.56 -18.62 0.70
N LEU A 98 -14.52 -17.31 0.68
CA LEU A 98 -14.89 -16.51 1.85
C LEU A 98 -16.38 -16.18 1.77
N ASN A 99 -17.08 -16.37 2.88
CA ASN A 99 -18.52 -16.04 3.02
C ASN A 99 -18.71 -14.60 3.50
N GLN A 100 -17.68 -13.98 4.04
CA GLN A 100 -17.64 -12.57 4.44
C GLN A 100 -16.23 -12.00 4.24
N TYR A 101 -16.13 -10.68 4.26
CA TYR A 101 -14.89 -9.96 4.09
C TYR A 101 -14.80 -8.79 5.08
N LYS A 102 -13.61 -8.65 5.67
CA LYS A 102 -13.28 -7.57 6.60
C LYS A 102 -11.94 -6.97 6.21
N MET A 103 -11.94 -5.71 5.78
CA MET A 103 -10.70 -5.00 5.50
C MET A 103 -10.03 -4.65 6.83
N ARG A 104 -8.90 -5.30 7.16
CA ARG A 104 -8.15 -5.05 8.40
C ARG A 104 -6.83 -4.34 8.18
N TYR A 105 -6.20 -4.57 7.05
CA TYR A 105 -4.98 -3.93 6.60
C TYR A 105 -5.10 -3.49 5.15
N TRP A 106 -4.74 -2.25 4.84
CA TRP A 106 -4.76 -1.75 3.48
C TRP A 106 -3.44 -1.08 3.11
N ASP A 107 -2.63 -1.73 2.27
CA ASP A 107 -1.50 -1.11 1.56
C ASP A 107 -2.05 -0.38 0.33
N ASN A 108 -2.05 0.94 0.39
CA ASN A 108 -2.68 1.76 -0.62
C ASN A 108 -1.66 2.57 -1.43
N ARG A 109 -1.75 2.44 -2.75
CA ARG A 109 -0.92 3.13 -3.74
C ARG A 109 -1.81 3.65 -4.86
N PHE A 110 -2.52 4.73 -4.62
CA PHE A 110 -3.53 5.25 -5.54
C PHE A 110 -3.00 5.54 -6.93
N SER A 111 -1.82 6.15 -7.05
CA SER A 111 -1.23 6.50 -8.34
C SER A 111 0.29 6.72 -8.26
N ASN A 112 0.92 6.94 -9.43
CA ASN A 112 2.30 7.39 -9.55
C ASN A 112 2.45 8.92 -9.54
N VAL A 113 1.43 9.67 -9.15
CA VAL A 113 1.54 11.14 -9.03
C VAL A 113 2.58 11.48 -7.99
N CYS A 114 3.66 12.15 -8.40
CA CYS A 114 4.77 12.58 -7.54
C CYS A 114 5.34 13.90 -8.04
N ASN A 115 5.65 14.80 -7.15
CA ASN A 115 6.24 16.09 -7.46
C ASN A 115 7.76 16.07 -7.63
N LEU A 116 8.41 14.91 -7.42
CA LEU A 116 9.86 14.74 -7.54
C LEU A 116 10.26 13.83 -8.71
N ALA A 117 11.48 14.06 -9.23
CA ALA A 117 12.17 13.21 -10.18
C ALA A 117 13.44 12.62 -9.54
N CYS A 118 13.28 11.76 -8.53
CA CYS A 118 14.40 11.15 -7.83
C CYS A 118 15.20 10.21 -8.76
N ARG A 119 16.53 10.24 -8.65
CA ARG A 119 17.44 9.50 -9.55
C ARG A 119 17.31 7.97 -9.48
N MET A 120 16.85 7.43 -8.35
CA MET A 120 16.60 6.00 -8.16
C MET A 120 15.16 5.58 -8.48
N CYS A 121 14.28 6.52 -8.86
CA CYS A 121 12.87 6.23 -9.09
C CYS A 121 12.62 5.76 -10.54
N SER A 122 11.46 5.20 -10.79
CA SER A 122 11.04 4.74 -12.11
C SER A 122 9.71 5.37 -12.53
N PRO A 123 9.38 5.33 -13.83
CA PRO A 123 8.13 5.84 -14.38
C PRO A 123 6.87 5.28 -13.71
N GLU A 124 6.92 4.04 -13.23
CA GLU A 124 5.81 3.38 -12.54
C GLU A 124 5.46 4.05 -11.20
N TYR A 125 6.44 4.72 -10.56
CA TYR A 125 6.30 5.36 -9.26
C TYR A 125 6.38 6.89 -9.29
N SER A 126 6.73 7.49 -10.44
CA SER A 126 6.75 8.94 -10.62
C SER A 126 6.29 9.32 -12.03
N HIS A 127 5.13 10.00 -12.11
CA HIS A 127 4.66 10.55 -13.37
C HIS A 127 5.61 11.62 -13.94
N THR A 128 6.38 12.30 -13.07
CA THR A 128 7.40 13.28 -13.48
C THR A 128 8.51 12.59 -14.28
N ILE A 129 9.01 11.45 -13.79
CA ILE A 129 9.98 10.62 -14.52
C ILE A 129 9.35 10.01 -15.77
N ALA A 130 8.11 9.50 -15.68
CA ALA A 130 7.41 8.98 -16.85
C ALA A 130 7.32 10.02 -17.99
N LYS A 131 7.09 11.28 -17.62
CA LYS A 131 7.07 12.38 -18.56
C LYS A 131 8.46 12.74 -19.13
N GLU A 132 9.49 12.71 -18.29
CA GLU A 132 10.88 12.96 -18.72
C GLU A 132 11.38 11.88 -19.70
N GLU A 133 11.00 10.62 -19.47
CA GLU A 133 11.35 9.47 -20.31
C GLU A 133 10.37 9.25 -21.47
N ASP A 134 9.35 10.10 -21.62
CA ASP A 134 8.25 9.96 -22.61
C ASP A 134 7.58 8.56 -22.57
N ARG A 135 7.45 8.00 -21.36
CA ARG A 135 6.86 6.68 -21.13
C ARG A 135 5.41 6.78 -20.66
N THR A 136 4.49 6.54 -21.59
CA THR A 136 3.06 6.56 -21.30
C THR A 136 2.52 5.21 -20.83
N PHE A 137 1.42 5.26 -20.07
CA PHE A 137 0.63 4.14 -19.62
C PHE A 137 -0.82 4.38 -20.04
N GLN A 138 -1.34 3.62 -21.02
CA GLN A 138 -2.68 3.82 -21.58
C GLN A 138 -2.93 5.30 -21.98
N ASP A 139 -2.03 5.85 -22.78
CA ASP A 139 -2.07 7.24 -23.27
C ASP A 139 -1.93 8.35 -22.21
N SER A 140 -1.44 8.01 -21.02
CA SER A 140 -1.17 8.95 -19.92
C SER A 140 0.18 8.68 -19.25
N TYR A 141 0.81 9.73 -18.71
CA TYR A 141 1.97 9.60 -17.82
C TYR A 141 1.55 9.21 -16.40
N ILE A 142 0.26 9.26 -16.08
CA ILE A 142 -0.28 8.92 -14.77
C ILE A 142 -0.85 7.49 -14.83
N VAL A 143 -0.35 6.65 -13.92
CA VAL A 143 -0.91 5.33 -13.63
C VAL A 143 -1.78 5.43 -12.39
N LYS A 144 -3.03 5.03 -12.49
CA LYS A 144 -3.93 4.89 -11.33
C LYS A 144 -4.12 3.42 -10.99
N ALA A 145 -4.06 3.10 -9.71
CA ALA A 145 -4.39 1.76 -9.23
C ALA A 145 -5.91 1.54 -9.26
N GLN A 146 -6.65 2.57 -8.88
CA GLN A 146 -8.10 2.56 -8.87
C GLN A 146 -8.66 2.85 -10.27
N ASP A 147 -9.80 2.27 -10.57
CA ASP A 147 -10.54 2.46 -11.82
C ASP A 147 -11.55 3.63 -11.76
N SER A 148 -11.76 4.17 -10.56
CA SER A 148 -12.65 5.32 -10.34
C SER A 148 -11.98 6.39 -9.46
N ASP A 149 -12.24 7.65 -9.78
CA ASP A 149 -11.93 8.81 -8.92
C ASP A 149 -13.11 9.13 -7.98
N ASP A 150 -14.21 8.40 -8.09
CA ASP A 150 -15.39 8.52 -7.23
C ASP A 150 -15.20 7.72 -5.96
N TRP A 151 -15.12 8.42 -4.84
CA TRP A 151 -14.88 7.82 -3.53
C TRP A 151 -15.99 6.85 -3.10
N ASP A 152 -17.23 7.12 -3.45
CA ASP A 152 -18.36 6.25 -3.12
C ASP A 152 -18.24 4.90 -3.86
N GLN A 153 -17.74 4.90 -5.08
CA GLN A 153 -17.44 3.66 -5.82
C GLN A 153 -16.27 2.90 -5.20
N ILE A 154 -15.24 3.61 -4.72
CA ILE A 154 -14.12 2.98 -4.00
C ILE A 154 -14.61 2.30 -2.72
N ILE A 155 -15.44 2.98 -1.91
CA ILE A 155 -16.06 2.39 -0.72
C ILE A 155 -16.92 1.19 -1.08
N LYS A 156 -17.75 1.30 -2.10
CA LYS A 156 -18.62 0.19 -2.55
C LYS A 156 -17.81 -1.04 -2.97
N LYS A 157 -16.67 -0.83 -3.61
CA LYS A 157 -15.83 -1.91 -4.14
C LYS A 157 -14.96 -2.58 -3.06
N TYR A 158 -14.32 -1.79 -2.21
CA TYR A 158 -13.29 -2.24 -1.27
C TYR A 158 -13.70 -2.19 0.21
N GLY A 159 -14.75 -1.44 0.54
CA GLY A 159 -15.26 -1.37 1.91
C GLY A 159 -16.05 -2.61 2.31
N PRO A 160 -16.59 -2.60 3.52
CA PRO A 160 -16.52 -1.53 4.50
C PRO A 160 -15.14 -1.40 5.17
N PHE A 161 -14.84 -0.22 5.72
CA PHE A 161 -13.58 0.09 6.41
C PHE A 161 -13.74 0.21 7.93
N ASP A 162 -14.87 -0.20 8.47
CA ASP A 162 -15.22 -0.14 9.90
C ASP A 162 -14.34 -1.04 10.78
N GLU A 163 -13.80 -2.13 10.21
CA GLU A 163 -12.89 -3.03 10.91
C GLU A 163 -11.41 -2.84 10.53
N ILE A 164 -11.05 -1.75 9.86
CA ILE A 164 -9.66 -1.50 9.48
C ILE A 164 -8.82 -1.14 10.71
N PHE A 165 -7.65 -1.77 10.86
CA PHE A 165 -6.72 -1.52 11.96
C PHE A 165 -5.48 -0.76 11.52
N ASP A 166 -5.03 -0.98 10.29
CA ASP A 166 -3.77 -0.44 9.79
C ASP A 166 -3.91 -0.02 8.33
N ILE A 167 -3.41 1.14 7.99
CA ILE A 167 -3.37 1.67 6.63
C ILE A 167 -1.93 2.08 6.32
N TYR A 168 -1.43 1.56 5.21
CA TYR A 168 -0.13 1.92 4.68
C TYR A 168 -0.31 2.75 3.40
N PHE A 169 0.06 4.01 3.46
CA PHE A 169 0.04 4.93 2.35
C PHE A 169 1.42 5.04 1.70
N ALA A 170 1.52 4.64 0.45
CA ALA A 170 2.72 4.75 -0.36
C ALA A 170 2.37 5.03 -1.84
N GLY A 171 3.32 4.87 -2.74
CA GLY A 171 3.13 5.09 -4.17
C GLY A 171 3.98 6.25 -4.67
N GLY A 172 3.48 7.10 -5.55
CA GLY A 172 4.16 8.33 -5.96
C GLY A 172 4.43 9.24 -4.76
N GLU A 173 3.66 10.31 -4.61
CA GLU A 173 3.61 11.06 -3.35
C GLU A 173 2.16 11.12 -2.88
N VAL A 174 1.85 10.42 -1.82
CA VAL A 174 0.47 10.22 -1.34
C VAL A 174 -0.21 11.53 -0.95
N LEU A 175 0.53 12.49 -0.41
CA LEU A 175 -0.02 13.77 0.03
C LEU A 175 -0.51 14.65 -1.14
N PHE A 176 -0.15 14.31 -2.38
CA PHE A 176 -0.64 14.96 -3.60
C PHE A 176 -1.84 14.25 -4.23
N GLN A 177 -2.41 13.23 -3.56
CA GLN A 177 -3.49 12.41 -4.11
C GLN A 177 -4.79 12.70 -3.39
N LYS A 178 -5.84 13.03 -4.14
CA LYS A 178 -7.17 13.38 -3.61
C LYS A 178 -7.76 12.24 -2.78
N GLU A 179 -7.57 11.01 -3.22
CA GLU A 179 -8.12 9.80 -2.63
C GLU A 179 -7.59 9.57 -1.20
N HIS A 180 -6.35 9.97 -0.92
CA HIS A 180 -5.79 9.95 0.42
C HIS A 180 -6.62 10.81 1.39
N TRP A 181 -6.94 12.04 1.00
CA TRP A 181 -7.71 12.97 1.84
C TRP A 181 -9.14 12.50 2.03
N GLN A 182 -9.75 11.97 0.96
CA GLN A 182 -11.09 11.39 1.02
C GLN A 182 -11.14 10.17 1.97
N MET A 183 -10.08 9.35 2.01
CA MET A 183 -9.97 8.25 2.98
C MET A 183 -9.90 8.78 4.41
N LEU A 184 -9.09 9.80 4.69
CA LEU A 184 -9.01 10.38 6.04
C LEU A 184 -10.36 10.99 6.47
N ASP A 185 -11.03 11.73 5.57
CA ASP A 185 -12.37 12.26 5.83
C ASP A 185 -13.39 11.15 6.12
N HIS A 186 -13.34 10.07 5.35
CA HIS A 186 -14.23 8.92 5.53
C HIS A 186 -14.00 8.23 6.89
N LEU A 187 -12.75 7.97 7.27
CA LEU A 187 -12.42 7.36 8.56
C LEU A 187 -12.91 8.22 9.74
N ILE A 188 -12.72 9.53 9.64
CA ILE A 188 -13.23 10.48 10.65
C ILE A 188 -14.77 10.45 10.69
N HIS A 189 -15.42 10.42 9.52
CA HIS A 189 -16.88 10.39 9.41
C HIS A 189 -17.51 9.15 10.06
N ILE A 190 -16.90 7.98 9.84
CA ILE A 190 -17.40 6.72 10.46
C ILE A 190 -16.89 6.50 11.90
N GLY A 191 -16.14 7.46 12.46
CA GLY A 191 -15.57 7.36 13.80
C GLY A 191 -14.41 6.40 13.95
N LYS A 192 -13.80 5.93 12.84
CA LYS A 192 -12.69 4.99 12.83
C LYS A 192 -11.34 5.72 12.93
N THR A 193 -11.10 6.33 14.07
CA THR A 193 -9.86 7.10 14.36
C THR A 193 -8.85 6.33 15.22
N ASP A 194 -9.20 5.13 15.66
CA ASP A 194 -8.34 4.20 16.39
C ASP A 194 -7.41 3.40 15.45
N VAL A 195 -7.48 3.66 14.15
CA VAL A 195 -6.60 3.06 13.14
C VAL A 195 -5.16 3.56 13.25
N MET A 196 -4.20 2.67 13.00
CA MET A 196 -2.80 3.03 12.78
C MET A 196 -2.60 3.47 11.33
N ILE A 197 -1.92 4.59 11.13
CA ILE A 197 -1.63 5.09 9.78
C ILE A 197 -0.13 5.16 9.57
N MET A 198 0.33 4.56 8.49
CA MET A 198 1.74 4.57 8.10
C MET A 198 1.91 5.25 6.75
N TYR A 199 2.79 6.23 6.69
CA TYR A 199 3.14 6.96 5.48
C TYR A 199 4.54 6.63 5.00
N VAL A 200 4.70 6.47 3.67
CA VAL A 200 5.98 6.63 2.99
C VAL A 200 5.87 7.87 2.12
N THR A 201 6.67 8.90 2.42
CA THR A 201 6.55 10.22 1.79
C THR A 201 7.92 10.87 1.60
N ASN A 202 8.02 11.74 0.60
CA ASN A 202 9.17 12.61 0.41
C ASN A 202 9.14 13.86 1.33
N LEU A 203 8.03 14.06 2.03
CA LEU A 203 7.78 15.11 3.02
C LEU A 203 8.02 16.55 2.51
N THR A 204 7.92 16.79 1.22
CA THR A 204 8.11 18.15 0.66
C THR A 204 6.92 19.06 0.92
N LYS A 205 5.74 18.51 1.20
CA LYS A 205 4.52 19.27 1.56
C LYS A 205 3.71 18.55 2.61
N LEU A 206 2.97 19.31 3.42
CA LEU A 206 1.96 18.82 4.36
C LEU A 206 0.54 19.27 3.99
N ASP A 207 0.41 20.07 2.94
CA ASP A 207 -0.87 20.63 2.51
C ASP A 207 -1.19 20.24 1.06
N TYR A 208 -2.47 20.05 0.79
CA TYR A 208 -2.98 19.79 -0.55
C TYR A 208 -4.31 20.53 -0.76
N ASN A 209 -4.34 21.50 -1.67
CA ASN A 209 -5.49 22.39 -1.85
C ASN A 209 -5.90 23.04 -0.52
N ASN A 210 -7.10 22.74 -0.01
CA ASN A 210 -7.61 23.25 1.26
C ASN A 210 -7.34 22.29 2.44
N TYR A 211 -6.73 21.13 2.21
CA TYR A 211 -6.41 20.16 3.23
C TYR A 211 -5.07 20.47 3.89
N LYS A 212 -5.02 20.39 5.22
CA LYS A 212 -3.81 20.56 6.01
C LYS A 212 -3.58 19.33 6.87
N LEU A 213 -2.51 18.60 6.63
CA LEU A 213 -2.23 17.33 7.30
C LEU A 213 -2.17 17.49 8.82
N LEU A 214 -1.60 18.58 9.30
CA LEU A 214 -1.48 18.85 10.73
C LEU A 214 -2.85 19.02 11.44
N ASP A 215 -3.93 19.33 10.70
CA ASP A 215 -5.30 19.39 11.24
C ASP A 215 -5.95 17.99 11.33
N TYR A 216 -5.43 17.02 10.58
CA TYR A 216 -5.92 15.64 10.55
C TYR A 216 -5.21 14.74 11.54
N LEU A 217 -3.88 14.81 11.62
CA LEU A 217 -3.05 13.88 12.40
C LEU A 217 -3.47 13.77 13.87
N PRO A 218 -3.82 14.85 14.59
CA PRO A 218 -4.25 14.76 15.99
C PRO A 218 -5.54 13.97 16.22
N LYS A 219 -6.31 13.70 15.17
CA LYS A 219 -7.58 12.94 15.27
C LYS A 219 -7.36 11.43 15.30
N PHE A 220 -6.20 10.95 14.88
CA PHE A 220 -5.89 9.53 14.80
C PHE A 220 -5.05 9.06 15.99
N ARG A 221 -5.17 7.78 16.33
CA ARG A 221 -4.50 7.19 17.49
C ARG A 221 -2.99 7.18 17.36
N ASP A 222 -2.48 6.75 16.22
CA ASP A 222 -1.05 6.52 15.97
C ASP A 222 -0.72 6.72 14.50
N VAL A 223 0.25 7.57 14.21
CA VAL A 223 0.66 7.86 12.84
C VAL A 223 2.18 7.76 12.73
N THR A 224 2.66 6.92 11.83
CA THR A 224 4.09 6.77 11.56
C THR A 224 4.43 7.31 10.18
N PHE A 225 5.42 8.20 10.11
CA PHE A 225 6.02 8.69 8.87
C PHE A 225 7.35 7.99 8.62
N THR A 226 7.47 7.31 7.50
CA THR A 226 8.72 6.83 6.95
C THR A 226 9.16 7.81 5.87
N VAL A 227 10.03 8.73 6.24
CA VAL A 227 10.46 9.82 5.37
C VAL A 227 11.61 9.36 4.49
N SER A 228 11.43 9.50 3.19
CA SER A 228 12.42 9.12 2.18
C SER A 228 13.55 10.13 2.12
N MET A 229 14.69 9.84 2.76
CA MET A 229 15.87 10.72 2.85
C MET A 229 17.16 9.92 2.69
N ASP A 230 17.92 10.17 1.61
CA ASP A 230 19.16 9.46 1.33
C ASP A 230 20.40 10.27 1.73
N ALA A 231 20.24 11.57 1.98
CA ALA A 231 21.27 12.51 2.36
C ALA A 231 20.67 13.73 3.06
N THR A 232 21.45 14.78 3.24
CA THR A 232 21.03 16.09 3.77
C THR A 232 21.49 17.22 2.85
N GLY A 233 20.85 18.40 2.96
CA GLY A 233 21.22 19.59 2.19
C GLY A 233 21.21 19.38 0.69
N ASP A 234 22.14 20.05 0.01
CA ASP A 234 22.28 20.04 -1.45
C ASP A 234 22.40 18.64 -2.05
N LEU A 235 23.00 17.69 -1.31
CA LEU A 235 23.12 16.31 -1.78
C LEU A 235 21.76 15.61 -1.83
N LEU A 236 20.88 15.85 -0.86
CA LEU A 236 19.51 15.34 -0.91
C LEU A 236 18.77 15.93 -2.12
N GLU A 237 18.87 17.24 -2.33
CA GLU A 237 18.21 17.92 -3.45
C GLU A 237 18.70 17.43 -4.82
N TYR A 238 19.99 17.09 -4.91
CA TYR A 238 20.57 16.46 -6.11
C TYR A 238 20.03 15.04 -6.35
N ILE A 239 19.94 14.21 -5.31
CA ILE A 239 19.47 12.84 -5.41
C ILE A 239 17.96 12.81 -5.65
N ARG A 240 17.20 13.63 -4.92
CA ARG A 240 15.73 13.74 -5.00
C ARG A 240 15.35 15.05 -5.68
N TRP A 241 15.63 15.11 -6.98
CA TRP A 241 15.43 16.30 -7.79
C TRP A 241 14.02 16.87 -7.66
N GLY A 242 13.95 18.16 -7.35
CA GLY A 242 12.71 18.90 -7.07
C GLY A 242 12.37 19.04 -5.59
N SER A 243 13.14 18.41 -4.68
CA SER A 243 13.02 18.63 -3.24
C SER A 243 13.69 19.96 -2.80
N ASN A 244 13.30 20.41 -1.61
CA ASN A 244 13.96 21.52 -0.91
C ASN A 244 14.23 21.09 0.53
N TRP A 245 15.50 21.10 0.93
CA TRP A 245 15.95 20.61 2.23
C TRP A 245 15.36 21.39 3.40
N ASP A 246 15.38 22.72 3.33
CA ASP A 246 14.87 23.57 4.42
C ASP A 246 13.37 23.36 4.63
N GLN A 247 12.62 23.16 3.55
CA GLN A 247 11.20 22.84 3.65
C GLN A 247 10.95 21.47 4.27
N ILE A 248 11.76 20.46 3.94
CA ILE A 248 11.66 19.13 4.54
C ILE A 248 11.95 19.20 6.03
N VAL A 249 13.03 19.90 6.45
CA VAL A 249 13.36 20.11 7.87
C VAL A 249 12.24 20.82 8.61
N LYS A 250 11.67 21.86 8.01
CA LYS A 250 10.50 22.57 8.58
C LYS A 250 9.32 21.63 8.78
N ASN A 251 9.01 20.78 7.80
CA ASN A 251 7.92 19.83 7.88
C ASN A 251 8.19 18.73 8.91
N LEU A 252 9.43 18.23 9.01
CA LEU A 252 9.88 17.30 10.04
C LEU A 252 9.63 17.86 11.45
N ASN A 253 10.08 19.09 11.70
CA ASN A 253 9.91 19.73 13.00
C ASN A 253 8.42 19.89 13.35
N ALA A 254 7.57 20.26 12.37
CA ALA A 254 6.14 20.36 12.59
C ALA A 254 5.47 19.01 12.95
N LEU A 255 5.94 17.90 12.37
CA LEU A 255 5.43 16.56 12.72
C LEU A 255 5.88 16.14 14.12
N GLN A 256 7.09 16.49 14.55
CA GLN A 256 7.64 16.12 15.86
C GLN A 256 6.92 16.81 17.04
N GLU A 257 6.21 17.91 16.79
CA GLU A 257 5.39 18.58 17.82
C GLU A 257 4.11 17.78 18.18
N LEU A 258 3.74 16.77 17.38
CA LEU A 258 2.52 16.00 17.60
C LEU A 258 2.82 14.71 18.40
N PRO A 259 2.18 14.50 19.55
CA PRO A 259 2.54 13.40 20.47
C PRO A 259 2.19 12.01 19.96
N ASN A 260 1.29 11.90 18.98
CA ASN A 260 0.83 10.65 18.37
C ASN A 260 1.53 10.40 17.02
N VAL A 261 2.56 11.19 16.67
CA VAL A 261 3.27 11.06 15.40
C VAL A 261 4.68 10.56 15.63
N HIS A 262 5.05 9.50 14.93
CA HIS A 262 6.37 8.90 14.93
C HIS A 262 7.04 9.09 13.58
N VAL A 263 8.30 9.50 13.58
CA VAL A 263 9.07 9.72 12.35
C VAL A 263 10.25 8.77 12.28
N ARG A 264 10.38 8.11 11.13
CA ARG A 264 11.51 7.27 10.75
C ARG A 264 12.11 7.76 9.44
N VAL A 265 13.40 7.57 9.27
CA VAL A 265 14.09 7.86 7.99
C VAL A 265 14.25 6.56 7.24
N ASN A 266 13.92 6.58 5.94
CA ASN A 266 14.21 5.52 4.98
C ASN A 266 15.22 6.05 3.95
N HIS A 267 16.34 5.36 3.82
CA HIS A 267 17.35 5.62 2.80
C HIS A 267 17.49 4.41 1.89
N VAL A 268 17.81 4.65 0.64
CA VAL A 268 18.00 3.63 -0.39
C VAL A 268 19.48 3.44 -0.68
#